data_62303becebc9c20ecd799b0c75de021d
#
_entry.id   62303becebc9c20ecd799b0c75de021d
#
_cell.length_a   1.000
_cell.length_b   1.000
_cell.length_c   1.000
_cell.angle_alpha   90.00
_cell.angle_beta   90.00
_cell.angle_gamma   90.00
#
_symmetry.space_group_name_H-M   'P 1'
#
loop_
_entity.id
_entity.type
_entity.pdbx_description
1 polymer ?
#
loop_
_entity_poly.entity_id
_entity_poly.type
_entity_poly.pdbx_seq_one_letter_code
_entity_poly.pdbx_strand_id
1 'polypeptide(L)'
;MGFKCGIVGLPNVGKSTLFNALTKAGIDSANYPFCTIEPNIGIVPVNDSRLQSLANIVSPEKILPTTMEFVDIAGLVEGASKGEGLGNQFLSNIRETDAILHVVRCFENDDIIHVSGKVSPIDDVEIINTELALADLYTAEKAYQKAVKNSKSGQKEGLPLKNLLEKILPILEQGHAVRSLKYNEEEQKLIKGLQLLTSKPVLYVGNVNESDFTNNSHLTKLLDYANNENSQVVAICANIEAEIAELDDEDKQGFLEDMGQAESGLDRLINAGYSLLGLQTYFTAGVKEVRAWTINIGDSAPVAAGKIHGDFEKGFIRAETISFDDFIENKGEKGAKDAGKLRSEGKEYIVKDGDVVHFLFNV
;
A
#
# COMPACT_ATOMS: atom_id res chain seq x y z
N MET A 1 -10.34 -6.23 -6.63
CA MET A 1 -9.72 -4.92 -6.82
C MET A 1 -8.44 -4.94 -5.99
N GLY A 2 -7.29 -4.63 -6.61
CA GLY A 2 -6.01 -4.52 -5.91
C GLY A 2 -5.98 -3.28 -5.01
N PHE A 3 -5.03 -3.23 -4.08
CA PHE A 3 -4.78 -2.06 -3.25
C PHE A 3 -3.86 -1.10 -4.01
N LYS A 4 -4.21 0.19 -3.98
CA LYS A 4 -3.56 1.22 -4.79
C LYS A 4 -2.68 2.12 -3.93
N CYS A 5 -1.39 2.21 -4.27
CA CYS A 5 -0.45 3.17 -3.69
C CYS A 5 -0.16 4.29 -4.69
N GLY A 6 -0.42 5.52 -4.32
CA GLY A 6 -0.10 6.69 -5.15
C GLY A 6 1.30 7.19 -4.89
N ILE A 7 2.12 7.29 -5.93
CA ILE A 7 3.49 7.83 -5.85
C ILE A 7 3.43 9.34 -6.00
N VAL A 8 3.82 10.07 -4.97
CA VAL A 8 3.87 11.52 -4.94
C VAL A 8 5.26 12.05 -4.58
N GLY A 9 5.52 13.30 -4.86
CA GLY A 9 6.77 13.99 -4.53
C GLY A 9 7.01 15.18 -5.47
N LEU A 10 7.97 16.03 -5.16
CA LEU A 10 8.35 17.16 -5.99
C LEU A 10 8.96 16.70 -7.34
N PRO A 11 9.06 17.59 -8.34
CA PRO A 11 9.80 17.28 -9.56
C PRO A 11 11.27 16.92 -9.27
N ASN A 12 11.84 16.04 -10.08
CA ASN A 12 13.26 15.65 -10.04
C ASN A 12 13.74 14.94 -8.75
N VAL A 13 12.81 14.31 -8.00
CA VAL A 13 13.15 13.50 -6.81
C VAL A 13 13.35 12.01 -7.12
N GLY A 14 13.12 11.58 -8.38
CA GLY A 14 13.26 10.20 -8.82
C GLY A 14 11.95 9.39 -8.92
N LYS A 15 10.78 10.05 -8.88
CA LYS A 15 9.47 9.35 -8.98
C LYS A 15 9.33 8.50 -10.24
N SER A 16 9.58 9.08 -11.40
CA SER A 16 9.41 8.37 -12.67
C SER A 16 10.42 7.24 -12.84
N THR A 17 11.64 7.40 -12.33
CA THR A 17 12.64 6.33 -12.29
C THR A 17 12.16 5.17 -11.43
N LEU A 18 11.66 5.47 -10.22
CA LEU A 18 11.08 4.47 -9.32
C LEU A 18 9.87 3.77 -9.95
N PHE A 19 8.94 4.53 -10.53
CA PHE A 19 7.75 3.98 -11.17
C PHE A 19 8.12 3.07 -12.35
N ASN A 20 9.07 3.47 -13.18
CA ASN A 20 9.56 2.66 -14.28
C ASN A 20 10.22 1.36 -13.78
N ALA A 21 11.01 1.42 -12.70
CA ALA A 21 11.59 0.24 -12.09
C ALA A 21 10.50 -0.71 -11.55
N LEU A 22 9.49 -0.18 -10.86
CA LEU A 22 8.33 -0.96 -10.39
C LEU A 22 7.55 -1.59 -11.55
N THR A 23 7.30 -0.86 -12.63
CA THR A 23 6.54 -1.39 -13.78
C THR A 23 7.31 -2.42 -14.58
N LYS A 24 8.65 -2.32 -14.66
CA LYS A 24 9.50 -3.35 -15.28
C LYS A 24 9.57 -4.62 -14.43
N ALA A 25 9.66 -4.49 -13.12
CA ALA A 25 9.56 -5.61 -12.17
C ALA A 25 8.13 -6.19 -12.12
N GLY A 26 7.17 -5.49 -12.73
CA GLY A 26 5.76 -5.84 -12.77
C GLY A 26 5.45 -7.06 -13.63
N ILE A 27 4.24 -7.55 -13.50
CA ILE A 27 3.73 -8.71 -14.22
C ILE A 27 3.12 -8.24 -15.55
N ASP A 28 3.39 -9.00 -16.60
CA ASP A 28 2.68 -8.84 -17.87
C ASP A 28 1.17 -9.06 -17.62
N SER A 29 0.38 -7.99 -17.74
CA SER A 29 -1.06 -7.99 -17.42
C SER A 29 -1.87 -9.01 -18.22
N ALA A 30 -1.33 -9.48 -19.35
CA ALA A 30 -1.91 -10.55 -20.15
C ALA A 30 -2.03 -11.89 -19.39
N ASN A 31 -1.24 -12.09 -18.36
CA ASN A 31 -1.20 -13.32 -17.57
C ASN A 31 -2.11 -13.28 -16.32
N TYR A 32 -2.71 -12.11 -16.01
CA TYR A 32 -3.59 -11.94 -14.84
C TYR A 32 -5.01 -11.58 -15.26
N PRO A 33 -5.99 -12.44 -15.01
CA PRO A 33 -7.39 -12.13 -15.27
C PRO A 33 -7.85 -10.95 -14.41
N PHE A 34 -8.54 -9.98 -15.03
CA PHE A 34 -9.13 -8.79 -14.43
C PHE A 34 -8.19 -7.57 -14.21
N CYS A 35 -6.97 -7.56 -14.76
CA CYS A 35 -6.12 -6.37 -14.76
C CYS A 35 -6.39 -5.51 -16.00
N THR A 36 -6.84 -4.28 -15.80
CA THR A 36 -6.96 -3.28 -16.86
C THR A 36 -5.65 -2.52 -16.96
N ILE A 37 -5.05 -2.43 -18.15
CA ILE A 37 -3.86 -1.60 -18.37
C ILE A 37 -4.34 -0.15 -18.49
N GLU A 38 -4.07 0.65 -17.47
CA GLU A 38 -4.23 2.09 -17.56
C GLU A 38 -2.85 2.75 -17.64
N PRO A 39 -2.65 3.80 -18.46
CA PRO A 39 -1.42 4.56 -18.43
C PRO A 39 -1.21 5.10 -17.01
N ASN A 40 0.02 4.99 -16.51
CA ASN A 40 0.42 5.36 -15.15
C ASN A 40 -0.02 4.43 -14.00
N ILE A 41 -0.46 3.20 -14.29
CA ILE A 41 -0.67 2.16 -13.28
C ILE A 41 0.31 1.02 -13.51
N GLY A 42 1.13 0.72 -12.51
CA GLY A 42 2.01 -0.45 -12.45
C GLY A 42 1.43 -1.52 -11.53
N ILE A 43 1.32 -2.75 -12.02
CA ILE A 43 0.88 -3.91 -11.22
C ILE A 43 2.10 -4.74 -10.88
N VAL A 44 2.41 -4.87 -9.60
CA VAL A 44 3.64 -5.47 -9.12
C VAL A 44 3.32 -6.67 -8.21
N PRO A 45 3.99 -7.82 -8.39
CA PRO A 45 3.80 -8.95 -7.50
C PRO A 45 4.35 -8.63 -6.11
N VAL A 46 3.69 -9.13 -5.08
CA VAL A 46 4.23 -9.17 -3.73
C VAL A 46 5.00 -10.48 -3.60
N ASN A 47 6.34 -10.38 -3.54
CA ASN A 47 7.20 -11.54 -3.41
C ASN A 47 7.01 -12.18 -2.04
N ASP A 48 6.63 -13.47 -2.04
CA ASP A 48 6.41 -14.27 -0.85
C ASP A 48 7.03 -15.66 -1.04
N SER A 49 8.14 -15.92 -0.36
CA SER A 49 8.89 -17.17 -0.47
C SER A 49 8.06 -18.41 -0.05
N ARG A 50 6.99 -18.19 0.73
CA ARG A 50 6.07 -19.25 1.15
C ARG A 50 5.34 -19.88 -0.04
N LEU A 51 5.06 -19.11 -1.10
CA LEU A 51 4.45 -19.65 -2.34
C LEU A 51 5.29 -20.75 -2.96
N GLN A 52 6.60 -20.52 -3.10
CA GLN A 52 7.51 -21.51 -3.68
C GLN A 52 7.62 -22.75 -2.78
N SER A 53 7.63 -22.56 -1.46
CA SER A 53 7.66 -23.66 -0.49
C SER A 53 6.42 -24.56 -0.60
N LEU A 54 5.24 -23.95 -0.75
CA LEU A 54 3.99 -24.68 -0.98
C LEU A 54 4.01 -25.41 -2.34
N ALA A 55 4.46 -24.71 -3.39
CA ALA A 55 4.54 -25.26 -4.75
C ALA A 55 5.48 -26.49 -4.82
N ASN A 56 6.57 -26.49 -4.10
CA ASN A 56 7.49 -27.63 -4.03
C ASN A 56 6.85 -28.90 -3.45
N ILE A 57 5.82 -28.75 -2.59
CA ILE A 57 5.07 -29.88 -2.01
C ILE A 57 3.95 -30.34 -2.94
N VAL A 58 3.19 -29.38 -3.49
CA VAL A 58 1.95 -29.66 -4.24
C VAL A 58 2.23 -29.94 -5.71
N SER A 59 3.35 -29.42 -6.26
CA SER A 59 3.71 -29.46 -7.70
C SER A 59 2.58 -28.96 -8.60
N PRO A 60 2.15 -27.69 -8.46
CA PRO A 60 1.00 -27.14 -9.16
C PRO A 60 1.34 -26.82 -10.63
N GLU A 61 0.31 -26.71 -11.47
CA GLU A 61 0.46 -26.23 -12.85
C GLU A 61 0.81 -24.72 -12.90
N LYS A 62 0.36 -23.92 -11.89
CA LYS A 62 0.56 -22.47 -11.82
C LYS A 62 0.84 -22.01 -10.40
N ILE A 63 1.71 -21.00 -10.30
CA ILE A 63 1.98 -20.27 -9.05
C ILE A 63 1.56 -18.83 -9.26
N LEU A 64 0.65 -18.32 -8.42
CA LEU A 64 0.06 -17.00 -8.56
C LEU A 64 0.30 -16.17 -7.29
N PRO A 65 1.25 -15.22 -7.29
CA PRO A 65 1.43 -14.28 -6.20
C PRO A 65 0.25 -13.32 -6.11
N THR A 66 0.11 -12.65 -4.97
CA THR A 66 -0.74 -11.47 -4.87
C THR A 66 -0.05 -10.26 -5.48
N THR A 67 -0.82 -9.20 -5.77
CA THR A 67 -0.31 -8.01 -6.45
C THR A 67 -0.71 -6.73 -5.73
N MET A 68 0.12 -5.70 -5.87
CA MET A 68 -0.20 -4.31 -5.51
C MET A 68 -0.21 -3.44 -6.76
N GLU A 69 -1.05 -2.41 -6.75
CA GLU A 69 -1.13 -1.40 -7.80
C GLU A 69 -0.39 -0.15 -7.35
N PHE A 70 0.54 0.34 -8.17
CA PHE A 70 1.22 1.62 -7.98
C PHE A 70 0.76 2.58 -9.05
N VAL A 71 0.40 3.80 -8.65
CA VAL A 71 -0.09 4.85 -9.55
C VAL A 71 0.93 5.97 -9.59
N ASP A 72 1.53 6.23 -10.76
CA ASP A 72 2.37 7.41 -10.92
C ASP A 72 1.48 8.66 -11.00
N ILE A 73 1.57 9.46 -9.98
CA ILE A 73 0.82 10.70 -9.89
C ILE A 73 1.75 11.84 -10.29
N ALA A 74 1.47 12.46 -11.43
CA ALA A 74 2.27 13.55 -11.99
C ALA A 74 2.63 14.59 -10.91
N GLY A 75 3.89 15.06 -10.92
CA GLY A 75 4.45 15.85 -9.83
C GLY A 75 3.63 17.06 -9.43
N LEU A 76 3.45 17.25 -8.14
CA LEU A 76 2.85 18.44 -7.55
C LEU A 76 3.80 19.63 -7.73
N VAL A 77 3.25 20.77 -8.14
CA VAL A 77 3.93 22.07 -8.11
C VAL A 77 3.26 22.90 -7.02
N GLU A 78 4.03 23.71 -6.32
CA GLU A 78 3.51 24.66 -5.32
C GLU A 78 2.34 25.47 -5.91
N GLY A 79 1.22 25.58 -5.15
CA GLY A 79 0.01 26.25 -5.60
C GLY A 79 -1.00 25.37 -6.35
N ALA A 80 -0.80 24.05 -6.39
CA ALA A 80 -1.71 23.12 -7.08
C ALA A 80 -3.12 23.09 -6.48
N SER A 81 -3.27 23.38 -5.19
CA SER A 81 -4.57 23.50 -4.51
C SER A 81 -5.39 24.72 -4.95
N LYS A 82 -4.72 25.76 -5.47
CA LYS A 82 -5.35 26.99 -5.99
C LYS A 82 -5.54 26.95 -7.51
N GLY A 83 -5.01 25.92 -8.19
CA GLY A 83 -4.83 25.88 -9.62
C GLY A 83 -6.02 25.38 -10.40
N GLU A 84 -6.15 25.93 -11.60
CA GLU A 84 -6.96 25.42 -12.68
C GLU A 84 -6.19 24.27 -13.38
N GLY A 85 -6.84 23.14 -13.65
CA GLY A 85 -6.31 22.10 -14.52
C GLY A 85 -5.49 20.99 -13.83
N LEU A 86 -4.17 20.95 -14.03
CA LEU A 86 -3.29 19.82 -13.63
C LEU A 86 -3.29 19.54 -12.12
N GLY A 87 -3.39 20.57 -11.26
CA GLY A 87 -3.44 20.40 -9.81
C GLY A 87 -4.68 19.64 -9.34
N ASN A 88 -5.85 19.94 -9.92
CA ASN A 88 -7.09 19.23 -9.59
C ASN A 88 -7.05 17.78 -10.03
N GLN A 89 -6.43 17.46 -11.17
CA GLN A 89 -6.27 16.10 -11.64
C GLN A 89 -5.32 15.29 -10.72
N PHE A 90 -4.22 15.91 -10.28
CA PHE A 90 -3.31 15.35 -9.30
C PHE A 90 -4.04 14.95 -8.01
N LEU A 91 -4.80 15.88 -7.41
CA LEU A 91 -5.55 15.64 -6.20
C LEU A 91 -6.65 14.57 -6.38
N SER A 92 -7.28 14.51 -7.57
CA SER A 92 -8.25 13.47 -7.90
C SER A 92 -7.59 12.07 -7.94
N ASN A 93 -6.43 11.97 -8.58
CA ASN A 93 -5.71 10.70 -8.67
C ASN A 93 -5.31 10.19 -7.27
N ILE A 94 -4.83 11.07 -6.37
CA ILE A 94 -4.55 10.67 -4.97
C ILE A 94 -5.82 10.19 -4.27
N ARG A 95 -6.98 10.78 -4.51
CA ARG A 95 -8.24 10.35 -3.86
C ARG A 95 -8.58 8.90 -4.15
N GLU A 96 -8.24 8.41 -5.32
CA GLU A 96 -8.51 7.03 -5.75
C GLU A 96 -7.52 5.99 -5.21
N THR A 97 -6.46 6.42 -4.51
CA THR A 97 -5.48 5.51 -3.90
C THR A 97 -5.82 5.19 -2.44
N ASP A 98 -5.28 4.09 -1.92
CA ASP A 98 -5.48 3.66 -0.53
C ASP A 98 -4.37 4.18 0.40
N ALA A 99 -3.16 4.39 -0.13
CA ALA A 99 -1.99 4.91 0.58
C ALA A 99 -1.19 5.85 -0.32
N ILE A 100 -0.30 6.64 0.29
CA ILE A 100 0.61 7.57 -0.38
C ILE A 100 2.04 7.09 -0.18
N LEU A 101 2.78 6.89 -1.29
CA LEU A 101 4.23 6.77 -1.31
C LEU A 101 4.84 8.13 -1.59
N HIS A 102 5.43 8.74 -0.58
CA HIS A 102 6.02 10.06 -0.70
C HIS A 102 7.51 9.94 -0.99
N VAL A 103 7.89 10.11 -2.26
CA VAL A 103 9.30 10.06 -2.70
C VAL A 103 9.97 11.39 -2.39
N VAL A 104 11.06 11.31 -1.63
CA VAL A 104 11.82 12.46 -1.14
C VAL A 104 13.27 12.33 -1.57
N ARG A 105 13.82 13.39 -2.13
CA ARG A 105 15.22 13.44 -2.56
C ARG A 105 16.13 13.55 -1.35
N CYS A 106 16.99 12.54 -1.17
CA CYS A 106 18.00 12.47 -0.11
C CYS A 106 19.42 12.35 -0.70
N PHE A 107 19.64 12.88 -1.88
CA PHE A 107 20.95 12.85 -2.56
C PHE A 107 21.28 14.22 -3.15
N GLU A 108 22.59 14.51 -3.22
CA GLU A 108 23.12 15.68 -3.92
C GLU A 108 23.57 15.28 -5.32
N ASN A 109 23.22 16.07 -6.33
CA ASN A 109 23.68 15.91 -7.71
C ASN A 109 23.54 17.24 -8.42
N ASP A 110 24.66 17.79 -8.87
CA ASP A 110 24.74 19.11 -9.53
C ASP A 110 24.10 19.11 -10.93
N ASP A 111 24.02 17.95 -11.59
CA ASP A 111 23.40 17.82 -12.91
C ASP A 111 21.87 17.77 -12.85
N ILE A 112 21.29 17.55 -11.67
CA ILE A 112 19.84 17.46 -11.45
C ILE A 112 19.37 18.67 -10.67
N ILE A 113 18.72 19.60 -11.36
CA ILE A 113 18.20 20.83 -10.73
C ILE A 113 17.11 20.49 -9.70
N HIS A 114 17.29 20.99 -8.46
CA HIS A 114 16.23 20.96 -7.45
C HIS A 114 15.28 22.16 -7.62
N VAL A 115 13.98 21.96 -7.44
CA VAL A 115 12.95 23.00 -7.64
C VAL A 115 13.22 24.24 -6.77
N SER A 116 13.65 24.03 -5.52
CA SER A 116 13.97 25.09 -4.56
C SER A 116 15.43 25.53 -4.58
N GLY A 117 16.25 25.04 -5.53
CA GLY A 117 17.66 25.37 -5.67
C GLY A 117 18.60 24.70 -4.63
N LYS A 118 18.07 24.00 -3.64
CA LYS A 118 18.83 23.20 -2.64
C LYS A 118 18.05 21.97 -2.25
N VAL A 119 18.73 20.90 -1.86
CA VAL A 119 18.11 19.68 -1.34
C VAL A 119 17.73 19.90 0.13
N SER A 120 16.46 19.83 0.45
CA SER A 120 15.93 19.93 1.82
C SER A 120 14.75 18.98 1.99
N PRO A 121 14.99 17.72 2.43
CA PRO A 121 13.96 16.69 2.52
C PRO A 121 12.71 17.11 3.31
N ILE A 122 12.90 17.85 4.40
CA ILE A 122 11.79 18.26 5.25
C ILE A 122 10.95 19.36 4.59
N ASP A 123 11.61 20.37 4.00
CA ASP A 123 10.90 21.44 3.27
C ASP A 123 10.09 20.82 2.11
N ASP A 124 10.65 19.83 1.41
CA ASP A 124 9.99 19.12 0.31
C ASP A 124 8.74 18.37 0.78
N VAL A 125 8.84 17.68 1.93
CA VAL A 125 7.72 16.99 2.56
C VAL A 125 6.63 17.97 2.98
N GLU A 126 7.00 19.09 3.60
CA GLU A 126 6.06 20.10 4.09
C GLU A 126 5.32 20.81 2.96
N ILE A 127 5.95 21.06 1.81
CA ILE A 127 5.28 21.60 0.61
C ILE A 127 4.13 20.66 0.18
N ILE A 128 4.39 19.37 0.04
CA ILE A 128 3.37 18.39 -0.36
C ILE A 128 2.27 18.30 0.70
N ASN A 129 2.63 18.17 1.98
CA ASN A 129 1.66 18.06 3.06
C ASN A 129 0.76 19.29 3.15
N THR A 130 1.31 20.50 2.94
CA THR A 130 0.55 21.75 2.93
C THR A 130 -0.47 21.78 1.80
N GLU A 131 -0.10 21.39 0.59
CA GLU A 131 -1.01 21.36 -0.55
C GLU A 131 -2.15 20.34 -0.34
N LEU A 132 -1.85 19.17 0.22
CA LEU A 132 -2.87 18.17 0.57
C LEU A 132 -3.80 18.69 1.67
N ALA A 133 -3.26 19.36 2.69
CA ALA A 133 -4.06 19.92 3.80
C ALA A 133 -4.99 21.06 3.29
N LEU A 134 -4.52 21.93 2.42
CA LEU A 134 -5.35 22.98 1.80
C LEU A 134 -6.50 22.40 0.96
N ALA A 135 -6.25 21.34 0.20
CA ALA A 135 -7.29 20.65 -0.56
C ALA A 135 -8.34 19.98 0.36
N ASP A 136 -7.89 19.41 1.46
CA ASP A 136 -8.78 18.81 2.46
C ASP A 136 -9.55 19.85 3.25
N LEU A 137 -8.94 20.98 3.59
CA LEU A 137 -9.60 22.11 4.25
C LEU A 137 -10.82 22.57 3.44
N TYR A 138 -10.64 22.79 2.13
CA TYR A 138 -11.75 23.16 1.25
C TYR A 138 -12.87 22.11 1.23
N THR A 139 -12.51 20.82 1.20
CA THR A 139 -13.47 19.72 1.22
C THR A 139 -14.20 19.65 2.56
N ALA A 140 -13.47 19.77 3.69
CA ALA A 140 -14.00 19.74 5.04
C ALA A 140 -14.93 20.93 5.33
N GLU A 141 -14.59 22.14 4.91
CA GLU A 141 -15.44 23.33 5.05
C GLU A 141 -16.79 23.17 4.34
N LYS A 142 -16.78 22.67 3.09
CA LYS A 142 -18.03 22.39 2.36
C LYS A 142 -18.89 21.33 3.08
N ALA A 143 -18.25 20.25 3.55
CA ALA A 143 -18.92 19.20 4.30
C ALA A 143 -19.49 19.75 5.61
N TYR A 144 -18.76 20.61 6.32
CA TYR A 144 -19.19 21.24 7.56
C TYR A 144 -20.44 22.12 7.37
N GLN A 145 -20.45 22.97 6.34
CA GLN A 145 -21.61 23.81 6.02
C GLN A 145 -22.87 22.95 5.77
N LYS A 146 -22.71 21.82 5.07
CA LYS A 146 -23.81 20.86 4.82
C LYS A 146 -24.25 20.19 6.11
N ALA A 147 -23.32 19.73 6.95
CA ALA A 147 -23.59 19.07 8.23
C ALA A 147 -24.33 20.00 9.20
N VAL A 148 -23.95 21.29 9.28
CA VAL A 148 -24.63 22.32 10.08
C VAL A 148 -26.09 22.52 9.61
N LYS A 149 -26.35 22.57 8.30
CA LYS A 149 -27.72 22.65 7.78
C LYS A 149 -28.56 21.43 8.16
N ASN A 150 -28.00 20.23 7.99
CA ASN A 150 -28.69 18.97 8.29
C ASN A 150 -28.96 18.82 9.80
N SER A 151 -28.03 19.23 10.66
CA SER A 151 -28.23 19.19 12.12
C SER A 151 -29.36 20.11 12.60
N LYS A 152 -29.53 21.29 11.95
CA LYS A 152 -30.63 22.22 12.24
C LYS A 152 -31.98 21.73 11.74
N SER A 153 -32.01 20.93 10.68
CA SER A 153 -33.28 20.35 10.14
C SER A 153 -33.72 19.07 10.85
N GLY A 154 -33.11 18.68 11.97
CA GLY A 154 -33.48 17.53 12.78
C GLY A 154 -33.02 16.17 12.23
N GLN A 155 -32.19 16.15 11.21
CA GLN A 155 -31.55 14.91 10.70
C GLN A 155 -30.46 14.46 11.68
N LYS A 156 -30.68 13.33 12.36
CA LYS A 156 -29.77 12.79 13.39
C LYS A 156 -28.35 12.52 12.90
N GLU A 157 -28.20 12.27 11.62
CA GLU A 157 -26.90 11.98 10.99
C GLU A 157 -25.99 13.21 10.81
N GLY A 158 -26.53 14.42 10.84
CA GLY A 158 -25.75 15.65 10.68
C GLY A 158 -24.87 16.02 11.88
N LEU A 159 -25.26 15.63 13.09
CA LEU A 159 -24.56 16.01 14.31
C LEU A 159 -23.21 15.29 14.51
N PRO A 160 -23.10 13.96 14.32
CA PRO A 160 -21.80 13.28 14.43
C PRO A 160 -20.76 13.82 13.42
N LEU A 161 -21.19 14.02 12.18
CA LEU A 161 -20.31 14.58 11.15
C LEU A 161 -19.88 16.02 11.47
N LYS A 162 -20.79 16.86 11.95
CA LYS A 162 -20.48 18.22 12.39
C LYS A 162 -19.42 18.22 13.48
N ASN A 163 -19.60 17.41 14.53
CA ASN A 163 -18.65 17.33 15.66
C ASN A 163 -17.28 16.85 15.20
N LEU A 164 -17.23 15.86 14.30
CA LEU A 164 -15.97 15.38 13.72
C LEU A 164 -15.27 16.49 12.93
N LEU A 165 -15.99 17.25 12.10
CA LEU A 165 -15.40 18.32 11.30
C LEU A 165 -14.93 19.48 12.17
N GLU A 166 -15.58 19.79 13.29
CA GLU A 166 -15.10 20.78 14.28
C GLU A 166 -13.77 20.37 14.92
N LYS A 167 -13.48 19.07 14.98
CA LYS A 167 -12.20 18.52 15.45
C LYS A 167 -11.12 18.58 14.37
N ILE A 168 -11.49 18.38 13.09
CA ILE A 168 -10.57 18.28 11.96
C ILE A 168 -10.16 19.65 11.42
N LEU A 169 -11.10 20.60 11.29
CA LEU A 169 -10.83 21.89 10.66
C LEU A 169 -9.64 22.66 11.26
N PRO A 170 -9.50 22.80 12.59
CA PRO A 170 -8.35 23.50 13.19
C PRO A 170 -7.00 22.86 12.87
N ILE A 171 -6.97 21.54 12.68
CA ILE A 171 -5.75 20.77 12.33
C ILE A 171 -5.35 21.08 10.89
N LEU A 172 -6.31 21.07 9.95
CA LEU A 172 -6.09 21.41 8.56
C LEU A 172 -5.70 22.88 8.36
N GLU A 173 -6.29 23.81 9.12
CA GLU A 173 -5.92 25.24 9.12
C GLU A 173 -4.47 25.47 9.55
N GLN A 174 -3.92 24.60 10.40
CA GLN A 174 -2.52 24.62 10.81
C GLN A 174 -1.59 23.89 9.81
N GLY A 175 -2.11 23.34 8.72
CA GLY A 175 -1.36 22.59 7.73
C GLY A 175 -1.05 21.14 8.16
N HIS A 176 -1.64 20.65 9.26
CA HIS A 176 -1.40 19.29 9.75
C HIS A 176 -2.34 18.27 9.11
N ALA A 177 -1.85 17.04 9.01
CA ALA A 177 -2.60 15.94 8.42
C ALA A 177 -3.71 15.42 9.35
N VAL A 178 -4.87 15.06 8.78
CA VAL A 178 -5.99 14.46 9.51
C VAL A 178 -5.58 13.16 10.21
N ARG A 179 -4.69 12.36 9.61
CA ARG A 179 -4.16 11.11 10.21
C ARG A 179 -3.41 11.30 11.53
N SER A 180 -2.99 12.52 11.89
CA SER A 180 -2.32 12.81 13.17
C SER A 180 -3.23 12.68 14.38
N LEU A 181 -4.55 12.70 14.20
CA LEU A 181 -5.54 12.55 15.26
C LEU A 181 -5.94 11.10 15.47
N LYS A 182 -6.36 10.78 16.70
CA LYS A 182 -6.97 9.48 17.02
C LYS A 182 -8.49 9.58 16.88
N TYR A 183 -9.07 8.56 16.28
CA TYR A 183 -10.49 8.45 15.98
C TYR A 183 -11.08 7.16 16.52
N ASN A 184 -12.33 7.21 17.00
CA ASN A 184 -13.10 6.01 17.31
C ASN A 184 -13.67 5.38 16.00
N GLU A 185 -14.29 4.20 16.11
CA GLU A 185 -14.79 3.46 14.94
C GLU A 185 -15.85 4.22 14.13
N GLU A 186 -16.72 5.00 14.81
CA GLU A 186 -17.75 5.80 14.12
C GLU A 186 -17.11 6.97 13.37
N GLU A 187 -16.16 7.66 13.99
CA GLU A 187 -15.40 8.74 13.37
C GLU A 187 -14.61 8.22 12.15
N GLN A 188 -13.98 7.04 12.24
CA GLN A 188 -13.25 6.42 11.13
C GLN A 188 -14.16 6.14 9.92
N LYS A 189 -15.38 5.66 10.14
CA LYS A 189 -16.37 5.46 9.06
C LYS A 189 -16.74 6.78 8.39
N LEU A 190 -16.90 7.85 9.16
CA LEU A 190 -17.21 9.18 8.64
C LEU A 190 -16.04 9.77 7.85
N ILE A 191 -14.78 9.63 8.36
CA ILE A 191 -13.56 10.08 7.67
C ILE A 191 -13.42 9.36 6.32
N LYS A 192 -13.63 8.05 6.29
CA LYS A 192 -13.59 7.27 5.04
C LYS A 192 -14.61 7.81 4.02
N GLY A 193 -15.80 8.23 4.48
CA GLY A 193 -16.82 8.84 3.63
C GLY A 193 -16.44 10.23 3.08
N LEU A 194 -15.57 10.97 3.77
CA LEU A 194 -15.09 12.29 3.35
C LEU A 194 -13.99 12.21 2.28
N GLN A 195 -13.32 11.06 2.14
CA GLN A 195 -12.20 10.83 1.20
C GLN A 195 -11.10 11.89 1.30
N LEU A 196 -10.73 12.26 2.53
CA LEU A 196 -9.68 13.24 2.77
C LEU A 196 -8.30 12.66 2.40
N LEU A 197 -7.50 13.45 1.73
CA LEU A 197 -6.16 13.07 1.25
C LEU A 197 -5.20 12.84 2.41
N THR A 198 -5.23 13.74 3.39
CA THR A 198 -4.36 13.69 4.57
C THR A 198 -4.80 12.67 5.61
N SER A 199 -5.93 11.99 5.40
CA SER A 199 -6.35 10.84 6.23
C SER A 199 -5.68 9.53 5.82
N LYS A 200 -5.12 9.49 4.59
CA LYS A 200 -4.46 8.28 4.05
C LYS A 200 -3.14 8.01 4.77
N PRO A 201 -2.78 6.72 4.97
CA PRO A 201 -1.47 6.35 5.47
C PRO A 201 -0.38 6.77 4.48
N VAL A 202 0.80 7.12 5.00
CA VAL A 202 1.95 7.58 4.21
C VAL A 202 3.16 6.70 4.51
N LEU A 203 3.84 6.29 3.45
CA LEU A 203 5.17 5.70 3.47
C LEU A 203 6.14 6.66 2.79
N TYR A 204 7.18 7.08 3.50
CA TYR A 204 8.23 7.90 2.93
C TYR A 204 9.26 7.03 2.21
N VAL A 205 9.67 7.47 1.03
CA VAL A 205 10.70 6.82 0.22
C VAL A 205 11.87 7.77 0.09
N GLY A 206 12.93 7.53 0.87
CA GLY A 206 14.16 8.30 0.79
C GLY A 206 15.00 7.83 -0.40
N ASN A 207 14.98 8.61 -1.50
CA ASN A 207 15.81 8.30 -2.65
C ASN A 207 17.23 8.81 -2.41
N VAL A 208 18.20 7.89 -2.34
CA VAL A 208 19.62 8.14 -2.03
C VAL A 208 20.51 7.78 -3.22
N ASN A 209 21.78 8.19 -3.20
CA ASN A 209 22.80 7.63 -4.10
C ASN A 209 23.25 6.24 -3.62
N GLU A 210 23.89 5.51 -4.50
CA GLU A 210 24.43 4.17 -4.23
C GLU A 210 25.33 4.09 -2.98
N SER A 211 26.21 5.08 -2.80
CA SER A 211 27.15 5.14 -1.67
C SER A 211 26.53 5.68 -0.36
N ASP A 212 25.28 6.18 -0.40
CA ASP A 212 24.74 7.07 0.62
C ASP A 212 23.65 6.41 1.49
N PHE A 213 23.60 5.09 1.54
CA PHE A 213 22.68 4.37 2.44
C PHE A 213 23.05 4.51 3.92
N THR A 214 24.34 4.75 4.20
CA THR A 214 24.88 5.01 5.53
C THR A 214 25.48 6.40 5.60
N ASN A 215 25.40 7.06 6.77
CA ASN A 215 25.94 8.41 7.01
C ASN A 215 25.33 9.54 6.15
N ASN A 216 24.10 9.37 5.68
CA ASN A 216 23.39 10.36 4.90
C ASN A 216 22.58 11.29 5.82
N SER A 217 22.99 12.56 5.93
CA SER A 217 22.34 13.55 6.78
C SER A 217 20.91 13.91 6.34
N HIS A 218 20.63 13.83 5.01
CA HIS A 218 19.29 14.07 4.47
C HIS A 218 18.35 12.92 4.84
N LEU A 219 18.82 11.67 4.68
CA LEU A 219 18.05 10.50 5.07
C LEU A 219 17.78 10.47 6.59
N THR A 220 18.80 10.83 7.41
CA THR A 220 18.63 10.89 8.88
C THR A 220 17.53 11.88 9.26
N LYS A 221 17.51 13.08 8.67
CA LYS A 221 16.45 14.07 8.93
C LYS A 221 15.06 13.53 8.53
N LEU A 222 14.96 12.83 7.40
CA LEU A 222 13.69 12.23 6.97
C LEU A 222 13.23 11.13 7.92
N LEU A 223 14.16 10.30 8.42
CA LEU A 223 13.87 9.27 9.42
C LEU A 223 13.36 9.88 10.74
N ASP A 224 13.99 10.94 11.22
CA ASP A 224 13.57 11.64 12.43
C ASP A 224 12.18 12.27 12.27
N TYR A 225 11.92 12.88 11.11
CA TYR A 225 10.61 13.45 10.77
C TYR A 225 9.51 12.37 10.75
N ALA A 226 9.75 11.30 10.04
CA ALA A 226 8.79 10.20 9.91
C ALA A 226 8.51 9.51 11.26
N ASN A 227 9.53 9.32 12.10
CA ASN A 227 9.37 8.76 13.45
C ASN A 227 8.45 9.62 14.32
N ASN A 228 8.53 10.96 14.21
CA ASN A 228 7.65 11.87 14.95
C ASN A 228 6.18 11.77 14.51
N GLU A 229 5.94 11.37 13.24
CA GLU A 229 4.60 11.11 12.70
C GLU A 229 4.13 9.65 12.84
N ASN A 230 4.94 8.77 13.43
CA ASN A 230 4.75 7.31 13.45
C ASN A 230 4.61 6.72 12.03
N SER A 231 5.31 7.27 11.06
CA SER A 231 5.37 6.81 9.68
C SER A 231 6.68 6.06 9.43
N GLN A 232 6.68 5.19 8.42
CA GLN A 232 7.88 4.44 8.02
C GLN A 232 8.64 5.15 6.91
N VAL A 233 9.95 4.87 6.82
CA VAL A 233 10.81 5.29 5.72
C VAL A 233 11.47 4.06 5.11
N VAL A 234 11.43 3.95 3.78
CA VAL A 234 12.24 3.00 3.01
C VAL A 234 13.29 3.78 2.22
N ALA A 235 14.56 3.50 2.49
CA ALA A 235 15.66 4.07 1.69
C ALA A 235 15.88 3.20 0.45
N ILE A 236 15.94 3.84 -0.72
CA ILE A 236 16.21 3.20 -2.01
C ILE A 236 17.18 4.04 -2.85
N CYS A 237 17.86 3.42 -3.77
CA CYS A 237 18.50 4.11 -4.88
C CYS A 237 17.73 3.80 -6.16
N ALA A 238 16.90 4.73 -6.61
CA ALA A 238 15.99 4.49 -7.73
C ALA A 238 16.73 4.10 -9.04
N ASN A 239 17.97 4.56 -9.23
CA ASN A 239 18.79 4.19 -10.40
C ASN A 239 19.23 2.72 -10.32
N ILE A 240 19.74 2.28 -9.16
CA ILE A 240 20.11 0.87 -8.95
C ILE A 240 18.89 -0.05 -9.12
N GLU A 241 17.76 0.34 -8.56
CA GLU A 241 16.53 -0.46 -8.71
C GLU A 241 16.09 -0.57 -10.18
N ALA A 242 16.31 0.48 -10.97
CA ALA A 242 16.03 0.44 -12.40
C ALA A 242 16.98 -0.50 -13.15
N GLU A 243 18.26 -0.57 -12.75
CA GLU A 243 19.24 -1.50 -13.30
C GLU A 243 18.91 -2.95 -12.90
N ILE A 244 18.64 -3.20 -11.62
CA ILE A 244 18.23 -4.53 -11.11
C ILE A 244 16.98 -5.05 -11.84
N ALA A 245 16.02 -4.17 -12.13
CA ALA A 245 14.79 -4.54 -12.83
C ALA A 245 15.02 -4.95 -14.31
N GLU A 246 16.20 -4.72 -14.87
CA GLU A 246 16.61 -5.14 -16.22
C GLU A 246 17.32 -6.51 -16.25
N LEU A 247 17.77 -7.00 -15.07
CA LEU A 247 18.50 -8.25 -14.93
C LEU A 247 17.54 -9.45 -14.91
N ASP A 248 18.02 -10.60 -15.35
CA ASP A 248 17.33 -11.86 -15.13
C ASP A 248 17.49 -12.32 -13.66
N ASP A 249 16.73 -13.35 -13.26
CA ASP A 249 16.65 -13.76 -11.85
C ASP A 249 18.01 -14.23 -11.29
N GLU A 250 18.87 -14.87 -12.11
CA GLU A 250 20.19 -15.37 -11.68
C GLU A 250 21.15 -14.19 -11.47
N ASP A 251 21.21 -13.27 -12.42
CA ASP A 251 22.04 -12.08 -12.36
C ASP A 251 21.58 -11.12 -11.24
N LYS A 252 20.25 -10.99 -11.04
CA LYS A 252 19.68 -10.20 -9.95
C LYS A 252 20.14 -10.70 -8.59
N GLN A 253 20.14 -12.01 -8.36
CA GLN A 253 20.57 -12.57 -7.08
C GLN A 253 22.07 -12.32 -6.86
N GLY A 254 22.92 -12.56 -7.87
CA GLY A 254 24.36 -12.29 -7.80
C GLY A 254 24.66 -10.82 -7.49
N PHE A 255 23.95 -9.90 -8.13
CA PHE A 255 24.09 -8.45 -7.92
C PHE A 255 23.72 -8.04 -6.48
N LEU A 256 22.63 -8.57 -5.94
CA LEU A 256 22.20 -8.30 -4.56
C LEU A 256 23.22 -8.86 -3.53
N GLU A 257 23.76 -10.05 -3.78
CA GLU A 257 24.80 -10.66 -2.93
C GLU A 257 26.08 -9.82 -2.92
N ASP A 258 26.52 -9.31 -4.08
CA ASP A 258 27.69 -8.44 -4.21
C ASP A 258 27.49 -7.11 -3.45
N MET A 259 26.26 -6.59 -3.41
CA MET A 259 25.88 -5.43 -2.61
C MET A 259 25.66 -5.73 -1.12
N GLY A 260 25.73 -7.00 -0.70
CA GLY A 260 25.46 -7.42 0.68
C GLY A 260 24.00 -7.24 1.10
N GLN A 261 23.07 -7.25 0.15
CA GLN A 261 21.63 -7.09 0.40
C GLN A 261 20.91 -8.43 0.22
N ALA A 262 19.97 -8.74 1.13
CA ALA A 262 19.17 -9.96 1.07
C ALA A 262 17.98 -9.85 0.10
N GLU A 263 17.50 -8.63 -0.17
CA GLU A 263 16.36 -8.32 -1.04
C GLU A 263 16.54 -6.95 -1.70
N SER A 264 15.86 -6.73 -2.82
CA SER A 264 15.90 -5.44 -3.52
C SER A 264 15.20 -4.32 -2.71
N GLY A 265 15.53 -3.07 -3.00
CA GLY A 265 14.82 -1.93 -2.42
C GLY A 265 13.35 -1.89 -2.85
N LEU A 266 13.04 -2.36 -4.06
CA LEU A 266 11.66 -2.50 -4.53
C LEU A 266 10.89 -3.53 -3.72
N ASP A 267 11.47 -4.69 -3.40
CA ASP A 267 10.81 -5.71 -2.57
C ASP A 267 10.54 -5.16 -1.17
N ARG A 268 11.51 -4.46 -0.56
CA ARG A 268 11.30 -3.76 0.72
C ARG A 268 10.18 -2.74 0.65
N LEU A 269 10.12 -1.97 -0.44
CA LEU A 269 9.07 -0.95 -0.64
C LEU A 269 7.68 -1.58 -0.78
N ILE A 270 7.56 -2.64 -1.57
CA ILE A 270 6.31 -3.38 -1.76
C ILE A 270 5.83 -3.97 -0.44
N ASN A 271 6.72 -4.62 0.31
CA ASN A 271 6.42 -5.22 1.61
C ASN A 271 6.02 -4.17 2.65
N ALA A 272 6.72 -3.02 2.68
CA ALA A 272 6.37 -1.89 3.55
C ALA A 272 5.00 -1.30 3.20
N GLY A 273 4.69 -1.12 1.91
CA GLY A 273 3.37 -0.66 1.46
C GLY A 273 2.25 -1.64 1.81
N TYR A 274 2.51 -2.94 1.68
CA TYR A 274 1.59 -4.01 2.05
C TYR A 274 1.27 -3.97 3.56
N SER A 275 2.30 -3.85 4.38
CA SER A 275 2.19 -3.72 5.84
C SER A 275 1.48 -2.42 6.25
N LEU A 276 1.80 -1.29 5.60
CA LEU A 276 1.19 0.02 5.85
C LEU A 276 -0.33 0.00 5.70
N LEU A 277 -0.82 -0.77 4.73
CA LEU A 277 -2.24 -0.93 4.45
C LEU A 277 -2.93 -1.94 5.39
N GLY A 278 -2.20 -2.54 6.33
CA GLY A 278 -2.73 -3.55 7.24
C GLY A 278 -3.19 -4.81 6.49
N LEU A 279 -2.44 -5.19 5.45
CA LEU A 279 -2.73 -6.35 4.63
C LEU A 279 -2.00 -7.59 5.15
N GLN A 280 -2.58 -8.75 4.88
CA GLN A 280 -1.96 -10.04 5.14
C GLN A 280 -2.36 -11.04 4.04
N THR A 281 -1.63 -12.14 3.98
CA THR A 281 -1.78 -13.14 2.92
C THR A 281 -2.25 -14.47 3.49
N TYR A 282 -3.25 -15.07 2.86
CA TYR A 282 -3.55 -16.49 3.01
C TYR A 282 -3.34 -17.21 1.67
N PHE A 283 -3.23 -18.52 1.69
CA PHE A 283 -2.94 -19.33 0.53
C PHE A 283 -4.07 -20.32 0.23
N THR A 284 -4.23 -20.62 -1.05
CA THR A 284 -4.91 -21.83 -1.51
C THR A 284 -3.88 -22.71 -2.21
N ALA A 285 -3.83 -24.00 -1.87
CA ALA A 285 -2.85 -24.94 -2.41
C ALA A 285 -3.55 -26.13 -3.05
N GLY A 286 -3.40 -26.28 -4.36
CA GLY A 286 -3.99 -27.36 -5.14
C GLY A 286 -3.15 -27.71 -6.37
N VAL A 287 -3.41 -28.86 -7.00
CA VAL A 287 -2.66 -29.34 -8.18
C VAL A 287 -2.81 -28.42 -9.40
N LYS A 288 -3.89 -27.65 -9.51
CA LYS A 288 -4.07 -26.70 -10.60
C LYS A 288 -3.32 -25.40 -10.35
N GLU A 289 -3.38 -24.90 -9.11
CA GLU A 289 -2.69 -23.65 -8.73
C GLU A 289 -2.37 -23.64 -7.23
N VAL A 290 -1.26 -22.98 -6.91
CA VAL A 290 -0.96 -22.43 -5.60
C VAL A 290 -1.06 -20.93 -5.73
N ARG A 291 -1.89 -20.31 -4.89
CA ARG A 291 -2.17 -18.89 -5.00
C ARG A 291 -2.18 -18.17 -3.66
N ALA A 292 -1.59 -16.99 -3.66
CA ALA A 292 -1.65 -16.04 -2.56
C ALA A 292 -2.85 -15.09 -2.73
N TRP A 293 -3.55 -14.84 -1.64
CA TRP A 293 -4.74 -13.99 -1.58
C TRP A 293 -4.57 -12.90 -0.55
N THR A 294 -4.83 -11.67 -0.93
CA THR A 294 -4.75 -10.52 -0.02
C THR A 294 -6.06 -10.30 0.74
N ILE A 295 -5.94 -10.15 2.04
CA ILE A 295 -7.01 -9.77 2.96
C ILE A 295 -6.52 -8.68 3.91
N ASN A 296 -7.44 -7.99 4.59
CA ASN A 296 -7.07 -7.11 5.68
C ASN A 296 -6.84 -7.92 6.96
N ILE A 297 -5.95 -7.44 7.81
CA ILE A 297 -5.80 -7.98 9.17
C ILE A 297 -7.14 -7.85 9.88
N GLY A 298 -7.65 -8.97 10.42
CA GLY A 298 -8.94 -9.02 11.09
C GLY A 298 -10.11 -9.48 10.20
N ASP A 299 -9.89 -9.76 8.91
CA ASP A 299 -10.92 -10.30 8.04
C ASP A 299 -11.32 -11.73 8.48
N SER A 300 -12.63 -11.99 8.53
CA SER A 300 -13.18 -13.30 8.86
C SER A 300 -13.12 -14.26 7.67
N ALA A 301 -13.26 -15.56 7.93
CA ALA A 301 -13.23 -16.60 6.90
C ALA A 301 -14.25 -16.37 5.75
N PRO A 302 -15.51 -15.95 5.97
CA PRO A 302 -16.41 -15.60 4.87
C PRO A 302 -15.90 -14.44 4.02
N VAL A 303 -15.34 -13.39 4.62
CA VAL A 303 -14.78 -12.22 3.91
C VAL A 303 -13.58 -12.66 3.07
N ALA A 304 -12.71 -13.49 3.63
CA ALA A 304 -11.58 -14.07 2.91
C ALA A 304 -12.04 -14.93 1.72
N ALA A 305 -13.06 -15.78 1.91
CA ALA A 305 -13.67 -16.55 0.83
C ALA A 305 -14.24 -15.67 -0.28
N GLY A 306 -14.79 -14.51 0.08
CA GLY A 306 -15.28 -13.48 -0.83
C GLY A 306 -14.21 -12.89 -1.75
N LYS A 307 -12.94 -12.92 -1.35
CA LYS A 307 -11.82 -12.49 -2.22
C LYS A 307 -11.62 -13.43 -3.42
N ILE A 308 -11.99 -14.70 -3.26
CA ILE A 308 -11.97 -15.68 -4.36
C ILE A 308 -13.15 -15.44 -5.28
N HIS A 309 -14.36 -15.41 -4.72
CA HIS A 309 -15.59 -15.14 -5.46
C HIS A 309 -16.71 -14.74 -4.50
N GLY A 310 -17.58 -13.81 -4.91
CA GLY A 310 -18.70 -13.34 -4.07
C GLY A 310 -19.67 -14.45 -3.65
N ASP A 311 -19.80 -15.52 -4.44
CA ASP A 311 -20.64 -16.66 -4.09
C ASP A 311 -20.04 -17.49 -2.95
N PHE A 312 -18.70 -17.52 -2.80
CA PHE A 312 -18.03 -18.19 -1.69
C PHE A 312 -18.34 -17.52 -0.36
N GLU A 313 -18.42 -16.19 -0.36
CA GLU A 313 -18.82 -15.42 0.83
C GLU A 313 -20.29 -15.69 1.20
N LYS A 314 -21.20 -15.59 0.22
CA LYS A 314 -22.64 -15.76 0.42
C LYS A 314 -23.01 -17.19 0.85
N GLY A 315 -22.40 -18.17 0.20
CA GLY A 315 -22.65 -19.59 0.43
C GLY A 315 -21.71 -20.23 1.45
N PHE A 316 -20.92 -19.45 2.20
CA PHE A 316 -19.91 -19.97 3.12
C PHE A 316 -20.49 -20.96 4.14
N ILE A 317 -19.90 -22.16 4.23
CA ILE A 317 -20.25 -23.19 5.19
C ILE A 317 -19.18 -23.27 6.28
N ARG A 318 -17.92 -23.52 5.90
CA ARG A 318 -16.77 -23.65 6.78
C ARG A 318 -15.46 -23.49 5.98
N ALA A 319 -14.37 -23.25 6.69
CA ALA A 319 -13.02 -23.28 6.14
C ALA A 319 -12.22 -24.45 6.75
N GLU A 320 -11.58 -25.26 5.92
CA GLU A 320 -10.56 -26.19 6.33
C GLU A 320 -9.21 -25.48 6.27
N THR A 321 -8.56 -25.30 7.43
CA THR A 321 -7.41 -24.39 7.59
C THR A 321 -6.24 -25.15 8.20
N ILE A 322 -5.06 -24.97 7.62
CA ILE A 322 -3.78 -25.47 8.10
C ILE A 322 -2.83 -24.27 8.16
N SER A 323 -2.04 -24.12 9.24
CA SER A 323 -1.00 -23.07 9.23
C SER A 323 0.08 -23.42 8.21
N PHE A 324 0.74 -22.40 7.65
CA PHE A 324 1.86 -22.62 6.71
C PHE A 324 2.89 -23.57 7.28
N ASP A 325 3.34 -23.36 8.51
CA ASP A 325 4.37 -24.21 9.16
C ASP A 325 3.93 -25.67 9.29
N ASP A 326 2.69 -25.89 9.75
CA ASP A 326 2.12 -27.26 9.85
C ASP A 326 1.98 -27.91 8.46
N PHE A 327 1.66 -27.13 7.41
CA PHE A 327 1.56 -27.64 6.05
C PHE A 327 2.93 -28.10 5.51
N ILE A 328 3.98 -27.30 5.75
CA ILE A 328 5.35 -27.63 5.33
C ILE A 328 5.89 -28.82 6.12
N GLU A 329 5.78 -28.80 7.46
CA GLU A 329 6.29 -29.85 8.34
C GLU A 329 5.68 -31.22 8.01
N ASN A 330 4.39 -31.23 7.72
CA ASN A 330 3.66 -32.48 7.44
C ASN A 330 3.58 -32.81 5.93
N LYS A 331 4.34 -32.10 5.08
CA LYS A 331 4.44 -32.33 3.63
C LYS A 331 3.08 -32.31 2.90
N GLY A 332 2.24 -31.35 3.29
CA GLY A 332 0.99 -31.05 2.60
C GLY A 332 -0.26 -31.40 3.40
N GLU A 333 -1.42 -31.20 2.78
CA GLU A 333 -2.73 -31.30 3.41
C GLU A 333 -3.00 -32.69 4.03
N LYS A 334 -2.67 -33.78 3.30
CA LYS A 334 -2.89 -35.13 3.79
C LYS A 334 -2.10 -35.43 5.07
N GLY A 335 -0.79 -35.10 5.09
CA GLY A 335 0.04 -35.31 6.26
C GLY A 335 -0.41 -34.45 7.43
N ALA A 336 -0.77 -33.18 7.20
CA ALA A 336 -1.30 -32.30 8.23
C ALA A 336 -2.63 -32.82 8.81
N LYS A 337 -3.50 -33.39 7.98
CA LYS A 337 -4.74 -34.02 8.41
C LYS A 337 -4.48 -35.26 9.28
N ASP A 338 -3.57 -36.12 8.84
CA ASP A 338 -3.19 -37.36 9.60
C ASP A 338 -2.53 -37.01 10.95
N ALA A 339 -1.82 -35.88 11.02
CA ALA A 339 -1.23 -35.30 12.23
C ALA A 339 -2.23 -34.51 13.11
N GLY A 340 -3.50 -34.38 12.70
CA GLY A 340 -4.53 -33.62 13.43
C GLY A 340 -4.34 -32.10 13.40
N LYS A 341 -3.62 -31.59 12.40
CA LYS A 341 -3.32 -30.17 12.24
C LYS A 341 -4.32 -29.42 11.33
N LEU A 342 -5.14 -30.16 10.58
CA LEU A 342 -6.22 -29.60 9.80
C LEU A 342 -7.38 -29.21 10.74
N ARG A 343 -7.71 -27.94 10.78
CA ARG A 343 -8.77 -27.36 11.61
C ARG A 343 -10.01 -27.10 10.74
N SER A 344 -11.19 -27.28 11.29
CA SER A 344 -12.45 -26.91 10.66
C SER A 344 -12.98 -25.66 11.37
N GLU A 345 -12.98 -24.54 10.65
CA GLU A 345 -13.26 -23.22 11.19
C GLU A 345 -14.60 -22.68 10.67
N GLY A 346 -15.34 -22.00 11.54
CA GLY A 346 -16.63 -21.41 11.24
C GLY A 346 -16.55 -19.96 10.76
N LYS A 347 -17.72 -19.29 10.71
CA LYS A 347 -17.86 -17.92 10.19
C LYS A 347 -17.09 -16.85 10.99
N GLU A 348 -16.92 -17.09 12.28
CA GLU A 348 -16.25 -16.14 13.21
C GLU A 348 -14.73 -16.28 13.21
N TYR A 349 -14.19 -17.24 12.46
CA TYR A 349 -12.75 -17.42 12.38
C TYR A 349 -12.09 -16.24 11.70
N ILE A 350 -11.14 -15.61 12.37
CA ILE A 350 -10.29 -14.57 11.80
C ILE A 350 -9.09 -15.26 11.15
N VAL A 351 -8.99 -15.13 9.83
CA VAL A 351 -7.92 -15.72 9.03
C VAL A 351 -6.58 -15.11 9.45
N LYS A 352 -5.57 -15.95 9.60
CA LYS A 352 -4.23 -15.53 9.99
C LYS A 352 -3.31 -15.46 8.77
N ASP A 353 -2.28 -14.62 8.87
CA ASP A 353 -1.24 -14.59 7.85
C ASP A 353 -0.57 -15.96 7.72
N GLY A 354 -0.42 -16.44 6.49
CA GLY A 354 0.15 -17.75 6.19
C GLY A 354 -0.82 -18.94 6.30
N ASP A 355 -2.08 -18.76 6.66
CA ASP A 355 -3.05 -19.86 6.63
C ASP A 355 -3.18 -20.43 5.21
N VAL A 356 -3.12 -21.76 5.07
CA VAL A 356 -3.48 -22.49 3.85
C VAL A 356 -4.92 -22.95 4.02
N VAL A 357 -5.82 -22.45 3.17
CA VAL A 357 -7.27 -22.57 3.40
C VAL A 357 -7.97 -23.21 2.21
N HIS A 358 -8.90 -24.12 2.53
CA HIS A 358 -9.88 -24.67 1.60
C HIS A 358 -11.28 -24.29 2.07
N PHE A 359 -11.98 -23.45 1.29
CA PHE A 359 -13.35 -23.00 1.62
C PHE A 359 -14.39 -23.97 1.08
N LEU A 360 -15.31 -24.38 1.96
CA LEU A 360 -16.50 -25.12 1.58
C LEU A 360 -17.69 -24.17 1.56
N PHE A 361 -18.41 -24.18 0.47
CA PHE A 361 -19.56 -23.32 0.23
C PHE A 361 -20.65 -24.05 -0.53
N ASN A 362 -21.86 -23.54 -0.46
CA ASN A 362 -23.00 -24.01 -1.21
C ASN A 362 -23.76 -22.80 -1.78
N VAL A 363 -24.04 -22.82 -3.09
CA VAL A 363 -24.74 -21.74 -3.81
C VAL A 363 -26.07 -22.24 -4.28
#